data_040e7e4dc42538e01dca4f4dc47d07f7
#
_entry.id   040e7e4dc42538e01dca4f4dc47d07f7
#
_cell.length_a   1.000
_cell.length_b   1.000
_cell.length_c   1.000
_cell.angle_alpha   90.00
_cell.angle_beta   90.00
_cell.angle_gamma   90.00
#
_symmetry.space_group_name_H-M   'P 1'
#
loop_
_entity.id
_entity.type
_entity.pdbx_description
1 polymer ?
#
loop_
_entity_poly.entity_id
_entity_poly.type
_entity_poly.pdbx_seq_one_letter_code
_entity_poly.pdbx_strand_id
1 'polypeptide(L)'
;MPTSSAAPPSPRFRGPLLIPLLILLALAAGIGLREPSPPDEPRFVLAAKAMVDTGDWLVPRRGSEFYAEKPPVFMWMQAASWTLVRDWRVAFLLPSLLAALATLWLVHDAAARLWSPHHGPWAAGAL
;
A
#
# COMPACT_ATOMS: atom_id res chain seq x y z
N MET A 1 46.55 -13.94 -35.98
CA MET A 1 45.22 -14.40 -35.51
C MET A 1 44.95 -13.74 -34.17
N PRO A 2 44.00 -12.77 -34.06
CA PRO A 2 43.66 -12.20 -32.77
C PRO A 2 42.67 -13.14 -32.03
N THR A 3 43.06 -13.57 -30.85
CA THR A 3 42.23 -14.36 -29.96
C THR A 3 41.11 -13.44 -29.38
N SER A 4 39.88 -13.73 -29.77
CA SER A 4 38.70 -13.07 -29.22
C SER A 4 38.56 -13.44 -27.72
N SER A 5 38.95 -12.51 -26.86
CA SER A 5 38.66 -12.61 -25.42
C SER A 5 37.18 -12.33 -25.19
N ALA A 6 36.37 -13.37 -25.04
CA ALA A 6 34.99 -13.25 -24.63
C ALA A 6 34.96 -12.72 -23.18
N ALA A 7 34.37 -11.54 -22.96
CA ALA A 7 34.14 -11.01 -21.63
C ALA A 7 33.27 -11.97 -20.80
N PRO A 8 33.58 -12.19 -19.51
CA PRO A 8 32.80 -13.06 -18.67
C PRO A 8 31.36 -12.53 -18.53
N PRO A 9 30.36 -13.41 -18.48
CA PRO A 9 28.97 -12.98 -18.31
C PRO A 9 28.83 -12.22 -16.99
N SER A 10 28.31 -10.99 -17.05
CA SER A 10 28.02 -10.18 -15.88
C SER A 10 27.08 -10.96 -14.93
N PRO A 11 27.34 -10.98 -13.62
CA PRO A 11 26.46 -11.64 -12.66
C PRO A 11 25.06 -11.02 -12.77
N ARG A 12 24.08 -11.83 -13.15
CA ARG A 12 22.68 -11.44 -13.10
C ARG A 12 22.29 -11.27 -11.63
N PHE A 13 22.46 -10.06 -11.12
CA PHE A 13 22.03 -9.70 -9.77
C PHE A 13 20.50 -9.85 -9.68
N ARG A 14 20.05 -10.94 -9.07
CA ARG A 14 18.64 -11.15 -8.69
C ARG A 14 18.23 -10.31 -7.46
N GLY A 15 19.13 -9.43 -6.98
CA GLY A 15 18.95 -8.58 -5.82
C GLY A 15 17.85 -7.50 -5.91
N PRO A 16 17.61 -6.85 -7.05
CA PRO A 16 16.69 -5.72 -7.09
C PRO A 16 15.20 -6.07 -6.80
N LEU A 17 14.79 -7.30 -7.02
CA LEU A 17 13.42 -7.74 -6.71
C LEU A 17 13.24 -8.21 -5.26
N LEU A 18 14.31 -8.56 -4.56
CA LEU A 18 14.26 -9.01 -3.16
C LEU A 18 13.87 -7.86 -2.22
N ILE A 19 14.38 -6.65 -2.44
CA ILE A 19 14.10 -5.49 -1.59
C ILE A 19 12.60 -5.13 -1.60
N PRO A 20 11.96 -4.86 -2.75
CA PRO A 20 10.52 -4.58 -2.77
C PRO A 20 9.68 -5.78 -2.29
N LEU A 21 10.13 -7.01 -2.52
CA LEU A 21 9.45 -8.19 -1.99
C LEU A 21 9.53 -8.27 -0.46
N LEU A 22 10.68 -7.97 0.15
CA LEU A 22 10.84 -7.95 1.60
C LEU A 22 10.01 -6.82 2.24
N ILE A 23 9.98 -5.65 1.61
CA ILE A 23 9.13 -4.53 2.05
C ILE A 23 7.65 -4.94 1.97
N LEU A 24 7.24 -5.55 0.86
CA LEU A 24 5.87 -6.03 0.70
C LEU A 24 5.51 -7.08 1.76
N LEU A 25 6.39 -8.03 2.04
CA LEU A 25 6.20 -9.05 3.08
C LEU A 25 6.13 -8.41 4.48
N ALA A 26 6.97 -7.43 4.77
CA ALA A 26 6.95 -6.70 6.03
C ALA A 26 5.63 -5.91 6.22
N LEU A 27 5.16 -5.24 5.16
CA LEU A 27 3.86 -4.55 5.15
C LEU A 27 2.70 -5.54 5.30
N ALA A 28 2.76 -6.67 4.60
CA ALA A 28 1.73 -7.71 4.64
C ALA A 28 1.70 -8.46 5.98
N ALA A 29 2.85 -8.65 6.65
CA ALA A 29 2.92 -9.31 7.94
C ALA A 29 2.14 -8.58 9.05
N GLY A 30 1.97 -7.25 8.91
CA GLY A 30 1.12 -6.47 9.82
C GLY A 30 -0.39 -6.63 9.59
N ILE A 31 -0.80 -7.17 8.45
CA ILE A 31 -2.22 -7.33 8.09
C ILE A 31 -2.81 -8.47 8.92
N GLY A 32 -3.89 -8.17 9.65
CA GLY A 32 -4.58 -9.14 10.51
C GLY A 32 -3.98 -9.30 11.92
N LEU A 33 -2.74 -8.85 12.15
CA LEU A 33 -2.10 -8.83 13.47
C LEU A 33 -2.18 -7.45 14.13
N ARG A 34 -2.38 -6.40 13.33
CA ARG A 34 -2.44 -5.02 13.81
C ARG A 34 -3.88 -4.59 14.03
N GLU A 35 -4.14 -4.04 15.20
CA GLU A 35 -5.39 -3.34 15.51
C GLU A 35 -5.25 -1.84 15.19
N PRO A 36 -6.38 -1.14 14.90
CA PRO A 36 -6.36 0.30 14.68
C PRO A 36 -5.75 1.04 15.87
N SER A 37 -4.73 1.86 15.61
CA SER A 37 -3.98 2.59 16.63
C SER A 37 -4.66 3.92 16.99
N PRO A 38 -4.91 4.21 18.29
CA PRO A 38 -5.42 5.53 18.70
C PRO A 38 -4.47 6.67 18.33
N PRO A 39 -4.98 7.93 18.14
CA PRO A 39 -6.40 8.32 18.29
C PRO A 39 -7.23 8.23 17.00
N ASP A 40 -6.62 8.26 15.81
CA ASP A 40 -7.33 8.53 14.56
C ASP A 40 -7.83 7.27 13.83
N GLU A 41 -7.02 6.21 13.77
CA GLU A 41 -7.39 4.99 13.00
C GLU A 41 -8.74 4.38 13.43
N PRO A 42 -9.04 4.22 14.74
CA PRO A 42 -10.34 3.69 15.16
C PRO A 42 -11.52 4.57 14.73
N ARG A 43 -11.32 5.89 14.66
CA ARG A 43 -12.37 6.84 14.24
C ARG A 43 -12.73 6.64 12.77
N PHE A 44 -11.73 6.44 11.90
CA PHE A 44 -11.97 6.15 10.48
C PHE A 44 -12.68 4.82 10.28
N VAL A 45 -12.24 3.77 10.99
CA VAL A 45 -12.85 2.44 10.90
C VAL A 45 -14.31 2.46 11.39
N LEU A 46 -14.61 3.16 12.50
CA LEU A 46 -15.97 3.30 13.01
C LEU A 46 -16.87 4.05 12.03
N ALA A 47 -16.36 5.12 11.41
CA ALA A 47 -17.13 5.88 10.41
C ALA A 47 -17.36 5.04 9.14
N ALA A 48 -16.35 4.33 8.64
CA ALA A 48 -16.49 3.42 7.51
C ALA A 48 -17.48 2.28 7.81
N LYS A 49 -17.45 1.75 9.02
CA LYS A 49 -18.42 0.74 9.48
C LYS A 49 -19.84 1.29 9.50
N ALA A 50 -20.03 2.49 10.06
CA ALA A 50 -21.34 3.13 10.09
C ALA A 50 -21.90 3.33 8.66
N MET A 51 -21.06 3.73 7.69
CA MET A 51 -21.47 3.84 6.28
C MET A 51 -21.98 2.52 5.71
N VAL A 52 -21.30 1.41 6.01
CA VAL A 52 -21.71 0.08 5.56
C VAL A 52 -23.02 -0.36 6.24
N ASP A 53 -23.12 -0.15 7.55
CA ASP A 53 -24.26 -0.61 8.35
C ASP A 53 -25.54 0.19 8.07
N THR A 54 -25.42 1.49 7.81
CA THR A 54 -26.56 2.38 7.56
C THR A 54 -26.90 2.58 6.09
N GLY A 55 -25.95 2.31 5.19
CA GLY A 55 -26.04 2.64 3.77
C GLY A 55 -25.89 4.14 3.46
N ASP A 56 -25.61 4.98 4.45
CA ASP A 56 -25.35 6.42 4.27
C ASP A 56 -23.85 6.65 4.04
N TRP A 57 -23.47 6.78 2.79
CA TRP A 57 -22.08 7.00 2.36
C TRP A 57 -21.69 8.46 2.26
N LEU A 58 -22.66 9.37 2.31
CA LEU A 58 -22.41 10.81 2.11
C LEU A 58 -22.00 11.49 3.40
N VAL A 59 -22.58 11.06 4.52
CA VAL A 59 -22.37 11.71 5.81
C VAL A 59 -21.70 10.75 6.78
N PRO A 60 -20.37 10.90 7.00
CA PRO A 60 -19.66 10.09 7.98
C PRO A 60 -20.25 10.27 9.38
N ARG A 61 -20.47 9.16 10.07
CA ARG A 61 -20.97 9.16 11.45
C ARG A 61 -20.06 8.31 12.34
N ARG A 62 -19.90 8.75 13.59
CA ARG A 62 -19.25 8.00 14.66
C ARG A 62 -20.28 7.78 15.77
N GLY A 63 -20.96 6.66 15.72
CA GLY A 63 -22.17 6.44 16.53
C GLY A 63 -23.29 7.39 16.11
N SER A 64 -23.84 8.17 17.03
CA SER A 64 -24.87 9.18 16.77
C SER A 64 -24.32 10.53 16.25
N GLU A 65 -23.03 10.76 16.38
CA GLU A 65 -22.41 12.05 16.03
C GLU A 65 -21.95 12.10 14.59
N PHE A 66 -22.09 13.30 13.98
CA PHE A 66 -21.50 13.58 12.67
C PHE A 66 -19.98 13.66 12.76
N TYR A 67 -19.30 12.99 11.85
CA TYR A 67 -17.83 13.02 11.75
C TYR A 67 -17.41 13.84 10.52
N ALA A 68 -17.51 15.16 10.61
CA ALA A 68 -17.21 16.10 9.52
C ALA A 68 -15.77 16.64 9.54
N GLU A 69 -14.92 16.19 10.46
CA GLU A 69 -13.56 16.71 10.65
C GLU A 69 -12.61 16.33 9.51
N LYS A 70 -12.89 15.27 8.79
CA LYS A 70 -12.02 14.73 7.74
C LYS A 70 -12.80 14.42 6.46
N PRO A 71 -12.15 14.59 5.28
CA PRO A 71 -12.76 14.17 4.01
C PRO A 71 -13.11 12.67 4.02
N PRO A 72 -14.29 12.27 3.50
CA PRO A 72 -14.79 10.90 3.63
C PRO A 72 -14.09 9.89 2.69
N VAL A 73 -13.24 10.33 1.78
CA VAL A 73 -12.63 9.48 0.73
C VAL A 73 -11.93 8.25 1.32
N PHE A 74 -11.13 8.44 2.39
CA PHE A 74 -10.43 7.32 3.01
C PHE A 74 -11.40 6.33 3.67
N MET A 75 -12.48 6.82 4.28
CA MET A 75 -13.54 5.99 4.86
C MET A 75 -14.28 5.20 3.77
N TRP A 76 -14.54 5.82 2.62
CA TRP A 76 -15.11 5.13 1.45
C TRP A 76 -14.22 4.00 0.95
N MET A 77 -12.90 4.22 0.90
CA MET A 77 -11.95 3.19 0.52
C MET A 77 -11.94 2.03 1.51
N GLN A 78 -12.01 2.30 2.82
CA GLN A 78 -12.11 1.26 3.85
C GLN A 78 -13.44 0.50 3.77
N ALA A 79 -14.56 1.20 3.60
CA ALA A 79 -15.88 0.60 3.43
C ALA A 79 -15.95 -0.27 2.18
N ALA A 80 -15.41 0.21 1.05
CA ALA A 80 -15.30 -0.57 -0.18
C ALA A 80 -14.40 -1.80 0.01
N SER A 81 -13.27 -1.67 0.71
CA SER A 81 -12.39 -2.79 1.04
C SER A 81 -13.11 -3.85 1.87
N TRP A 82 -13.93 -3.44 2.83
CA TRP A 82 -14.73 -4.37 3.64
C TRP A 82 -15.75 -5.14 2.79
N THR A 83 -16.37 -4.53 1.79
CA THR A 83 -17.32 -5.25 0.91
C THR A 83 -16.64 -6.40 0.15
N LEU A 84 -15.33 -6.28 -0.11
CA LEU A 84 -14.54 -7.29 -0.80
C LEU A 84 -14.04 -8.39 0.15
N VAL A 85 -13.49 -7.99 1.32
CA VAL A 85 -12.75 -8.91 2.19
C VAL A 85 -13.61 -9.44 3.35
N ARG A 86 -14.64 -8.70 3.77
CA ARG A 86 -15.54 -9.05 4.90
C ARG A 86 -14.83 -9.25 6.25
N ASP A 87 -13.63 -8.69 6.39
CA ASP A 87 -12.87 -8.65 7.64
C ASP A 87 -12.36 -7.22 7.87
N TRP A 88 -12.75 -6.59 8.99
CA TRP A 88 -12.34 -5.24 9.33
C TRP A 88 -10.85 -5.10 9.64
N ARG A 89 -10.21 -6.17 10.15
CA ARG A 89 -8.76 -6.17 10.44
C ARG A 89 -7.93 -6.02 9.16
N VAL A 90 -8.45 -6.54 8.06
CA VAL A 90 -7.81 -6.42 6.75
C VAL A 90 -8.29 -5.17 6.02
N ALA A 91 -9.60 -4.91 6.05
CA ALA A 91 -10.23 -3.84 5.29
C ALA A 91 -9.69 -2.44 5.64
N PHE A 92 -9.38 -2.18 6.92
CA PHE A 92 -8.87 -0.86 7.32
C PHE A 92 -7.43 -0.59 6.84
N LEU A 93 -6.62 -1.64 6.64
CA LEU A 93 -5.24 -1.54 6.15
C LEU A 93 -5.13 -1.60 4.62
N LEU A 94 -6.09 -2.23 3.96
CA LEU A 94 -6.03 -2.50 2.52
C LEU A 94 -5.82 -1.24 1.66
N PRO A 95 -6.52 -0.10 1.89
CA PRO A 95 -6.27 1.12 1.13
C PRO A 95 -4.85 1.63 1.28
N SER A 96 -4.31 1.62 2.49
CA SER A 96 -2.93 2.05 2.76
C SER A 96 -1.90 1.14 2.10
N LEU A 97 -2.13 -0.17 2.12
CA LEU A 97 -1.28 -1.14 1.43
C LEU A 97 -1.29 -0.93 -0.07
N LEU A 98 -2.47 -0.74 -0.67
CA LEU A 98 -2.59 -0.47 -2.11
C LEU A 98 -1.90 0.85 -2.50
N ALA A 99 -2.04 1.89 -1.67
CA ALA A 99 -1.36 3.17 -1.88
C ALA A 99 0.17 2.99 -1.79
N ALA A 100 0.67 2.24 -0.82
CA ALA A 100 2.10 1.95 -0.69
C ALA A 100 2.63 1.18 -1.91
N LEU A 101 1.92 0.16 -2.38
CA LEU A 101 2.28 -0.59 -3.58
C LEU A 101 2.28 0.28 -4.83
N ALA A 102 1.27 1.13 -5.00
CA ALA A 102 1.19 2.07 -6.11
C ALA A 102 2.37 3.07 -6.06
N THR A 103 2.73 3.57 -4.88
CA THR A 103 3.87 4.46 -4.69
C THR A 103 5.18 3.78 -5.07
N LEU A 104 5.43 2.57 -4.57
CA LEU A 104 6.62 1.78 -4.92
C LEU A 104 6.72 1.56 -6.43
N TRP A 105 5.60 1.20 -7.06
CA TRP A 105 5.56 0.99 -8.50
C TRP A 105 5.82 2.27 -9.28
N LEU A 106 5.19 3.40 -8.90
CA LEU A 106 5.38 4.69 -9.56
C LEU A 106 6.82 5.19 -9.43
N VAL A 107 7.43 5.06 -8.25
CA VAL A 107 8.83 5.47 -8.03
C VAL A 107 9.78 4.58 -8.83
N HIS A 108 9.53 3.28 -8.86
CA HIS A 108 10.29 2.35 -9.70
C HIS A 108 10.22 2.72 -11.19
N ASP A 109 9.01 2.93 -11.70
CA ASP A 109 8.79 3.29 -13.12
C ASP A 109 9.41 4.65 -13.47
N ALA A 110 9.21 5.65 -12.60
CA ALA A 110 9.80 6.98 -12.80
C ALA A 110 11.33 6.94 -12.82
N ALA A 111 11.95 6.24 -11.86
CA ALA A 111 13.41 6.12 -11.81
C ALA A 111 13.97 5.36 -13.03
N ALA A 112 13.29 4.29 -13.46
CA ALA A 112 13.67 3.53 -14.64
C ALA A 112 13.59 4.36 -15.95
N ARG A 113 12.61 5.26 -16.06
CA ARG A 113 12.43 6.13 -17.21
C ARG A 113 13.38 7.32 -17.21
N LEU A 114 13.62 7.94 -16.04
CA LEU A 114 14.43 9.18 -15.93
C LEU A 114 15.94 8.91 -15.94
N TRP A 115 16.39 7.80 -15.40
CA TRP A 115 17.82 7.48 -15.32
C TRP A 115 18.19 6.23 -16.12
N SER A 116 17.80 5.04 -15.65
CA SER A 116 17.95 3.79 -16.37
C SER A 116 17.13 2.67 -15.71
N PRO A 117 16.85 1.56 -16.43
CA PRO A 117 16.10 0.43 -15.87
C PRO A 117 16.72 -0.17 -14.60
N HIS A 118 18.03 0.00 -14.39
CA HIS A 118 18.74 -0.53 -13.21
C HIS A 118 18.49 0.28 -11.94
N HIS A 119 18.07 1.55 -12.05
CA HIS A 119 17.83 2.43 -10.89
C HIS A 119 16.44 2.27 -10.27
N GLY A 120 15.47 1.74 -11.01
CA GLY A 120 14.10 1.56 -10.52
C GLY A 120 13.99 0.80 -9.20
N PRO A 121 14.59 -0.41 -9.09
CA PRO A 121 14.52 -1.20 -7.85
C PRO A 121 15.19 -0.54 -6.65
N TRP A 122 16.31 0.19 -6.88
CA TRP A 122 17.02 0.91 -5.81
C TRP A 122 16.23 2.10 -5.31
N ALA A 123 15.61 2.87 -6.21
CA ALA A 123 14.76 4.00 -5.85
C ALA A 123 13.52 3.55 -5.06
N ALA A 124 12.88 2.47 -5.48
CA ALA A 124 11.75 1.89 -4.75
C ALA A 124 12.15 1.31 -3.39
N GLY A 125 13.40 0.81 -3.24
CA GLY A 125 13.92 0.29 -1.98
C GLY A 125 14.39 1.36 -1.00
N ALA A 126 14.52 2.62 -1.43
CA ALA A 126 14.93 3.75 -0.59
C ALA A 126 13.75 4.49 0.08
N LEU A 127 12.51 4.15 -0.26
CA LEU A 127 11.27 4.63 0.36
C LEU A 127 10.96 3.90 1.65
#